data_d904424ad86724a77bf9d7d1639d5de0
#
_entry.id   d904424ad86724a77bf9d7d1639d5de0
#
_cell.length_a   1.000
_cell.length_b   1.000
_cell.length_c   1.000
_cell.angle_alpha   90.00
_cell.angle_beta   90.00
_cell.angle_gamma   90.00
#
_symmetry.space_group_name_H-M   'P 1'
#
loop_
_entity.id
_entity.type
_entity.pdbx_description
1 polymer ?
#
loop_
_entity_poly.entity_id
_entity_poly.type
_entity_poly.pdbx_seq_one_letter_code
_entity_poly.pdbx_strand_id
1 'polypeptide(L)'
;MKRRPLSSGHEYAEGEIFLFLGREYPLNIIPDGNMTIKRSDKLHVSSALLPDLKNHIRRWYREEAHKEIQARCMWFSMKTGHIPTSIRITDARQRWGSCTHKGGLNFSWRLVQAPPDIVDYVVVHELVHISQPDHSRKFWNKVREILPDYERRRKWLRENERLLKI
;
A
#
# COMPACT_ATOMS: atom_id res chain seq x y z
N MET A 1 14.22 -11.57 -21.03
CA MET A 1 14.68 -10.58 -20.06
C MET A 1 14.87 -11.25 -18.72
N LYS A 2 16.10 -11.39 -18.23
CA LYS A 2 16.40 -12.03 -16.94
C LYS A 2 15.89 -11.12 -15.82
N ARG A 3 14.90 -11.56 -15.05
CA ARG A 3 14.51 -10.91 -13.81
C ARG A 3 15.72 -10.94 -12.87
N ARG A 4 16.24 -9.77 -12.54
CA ARG A 4 17.26 -9.61 -11.51
C ARG A 4 16.69 -10.16 -10.20
N PRO A 5 17.41 -11.00 -9.44
CA PRO A 5 16.96 -11.39 -8.11
C PRO A 5 16.85 -10.11 -7.27
N LEU A 6 15.68 -9.91 -6.65
CA LEU A 6 15.43 -8.81 -5.73
C LEU A 6 16.39 -8.99 -4.55
N SER A 7 17.45 -8.19 -4.53
CA SER A 7 18.33 -8.08 -3.39
C SER A 7 17.53 -7.57 -2.18
N SER A 8 17.85 -8.04 -1.01
CA SER A 8 17.20 -7.72 0.25
C SER A 8 17.51 -6.28 0.72
N GLY A 9 17.13 -5.28 -0.08
CA GLY A 9 17.26 -3.86 0.24
C GLY A 9 17.40 -2.99 -1.00
N HIS A 10 16.83 -1.79 -0.97
CA HIS A 10 17.03 -0.76 -1.97
C HIS A 10 18.40 -0.09 -1.77
N GLU A 11 19.13 0.11 -2.86
CA GLU A 11 20.38 0.88 -2.89
C GLU A 11 20.14 2.38 -3.11
N TYR A 12 18.91 2.74 -3.49
CA TYR A 12 18.49 4.12 -3.80
C TYR A 12 19.32 4.78 -4.90
N ALA A 13 19.71 3.97 -5.90
CA ALA A 13 20.53 4.39 -7.01
C ALA A 13 19.69 4.81 -8.23
N GLU A 14 20.28 5.63 -9.11
CA GLU A 14 19.67 6.02 -10.38
C GLU A 14 19.17 4.80 -11.16
N GLY A 15 17.93 4.85 -11.66
CA GLY A 15 17.31 3.77 -12.42
C GLY A 15 16.75 2.61 -11.58
N GLU A 16 16.91 2.62 -10.26
CA GLU A 16 16.33 1.60 -9.40
C GLU A 16 14.81 1.65 -9.44
N ILE A 17 14.15 0.48 -9.48
CA ILE A 17 12.71 0.38 -9.64
C ILE A 17 11.98 0.47 -8.31
N PHE A 18 11.04 1.39 -8.24
CA PHE A 18 10.08 1.55 -7.14
C PHE A 18 8.67 1.21 -7.62
N LEU A 19 7.92 0.46 -6.82
CA LEU A 19 6.55 0.06 -7.12
C LEU A 19 5.56 1.06 -6.52
N PHE A 20 4.54 1.43 -7.30
CA PHE A 20 3.38 2.16 -6.80
C PHE A 20 2.12 1.75 -7.57
N LEU A 21 1.10 1.29 -6.84
CA LEU A 21 -0.14 0.74 -7.41
C LEU A 21 0.11 -0.29 -8.54
N GLY A 22 1.06 -1.19 -8.30
CA GLY A 22 1.42 -2.26 -9.23
C GLY A 22 2.22 -1.83 -10.45
N ARG A 23 2.57 -0.55 -10.57
CA ARG A 23 3.40 -0.02 -11.66
C ARG A 23 4.84 0.21 -11.20
N GLU A 24 5.76 0.05 -12.15
CA GLU A 24 7.19 0.26 -11.95
C GLU A 24 7.57 1.70 -12.30
N TYR A 25 8.31 2.35 -11.38
CA TYR A 25 8.83 3.71 -11.56
C TYR A 25 10.34 3.70 -11.35
N PRO A 26 11.15 3.85 -12.39
CA PRO A 26 12.59 4.03 -12.25
C PRO A 26 12.90 5.31 -11.47
N LEU A 27 13.82 5.22 -10.52
CA LEU A 27 14.33 6.38 -9.80
C LEU A 27 15.09 7.29 -10.77
N ASN A 28 14.78 8.57 -10.78
CA ASN A 28 15.47 9.58 -11.55
C ASN A 28 15.92 10.73 -10.65
N ILE A 29 17.22 10.90 -10.50
CA ILE A 29 17.81 11.94 -9.64
C ILE A 29 17.97 13.22 -10.45
N ILE A 30 17.27 14.28 -10.03
CA ILE A 30 17.31 15.59 -10.67
C ILE A 30 18.27 16.49 -9.89
N PRO A 31 19.26 17.12 -10.57
CA PRO A 31 20.21 18.01 -9.93
C PRO A 31 19.56 19.37 -9.61
N ASP A 32 18.74 19.41 -8.58
CA ASP A 32 18.13 20.64 -8.07
C ASP A 32 18.14 20.70 -6.54
N GLY A 33 17.82 21.88 -6.00
CA GLY A 33 17.77 22.13 -4.56
C GLY A 33 16.36 22.13 -3.95
N ASN A 34 15.32 21.71 -4.70
CA ASN A 34 13.91 21.93 -4.33
C ASN A 34 13.37 20.96 -3.28
N MET A 35 14.14 20.00 -2.81
CA MET A 35 13.75 19.02 -1.79
C MET A 35 12.44 18.28 -2.11
N THR A 36 12.20 17.95 -3.40
CA THR A 36 10.94 17.37 -3.88
C THR A 36 11.09 15.94 -4.34
N ILE A 37 10.00 15.15 -4.17
CA ILE A 37 9.79 13.86 -4.82
C ILE A 37 8.50 13.98 -5.64
N LYS A 38 8.57 13.68 -6.93
CA LYS A 38 7.43 13.74 -7.86
C LYS A 38 7.35 12.45 -8.67
N ARG A 39 6.17 11.88 -8.77
CA ARG A 39 5.89 10.72 -9.60
C ARG A 39 5.17 11.13 -10.88
N SER A 40 5.70 10.74 -12.02
CA SER A 40 5.08 10.86 -13.34
C SER A 40 5.31 9.55 -14.13
N ASP A 41 6.15 9.55 -15.13
CA ASP A 41 6.67 8.35 -15.80
C ASP A 41 7.79 7.66 -15.00
N LYS A 42 8.46 8.44 -14.15
CA LYS A 42 9.52 8.01 -13.22
C LYS A 42 9.24 8.55 -11.81
N LEU A 43 10.00 8.07 -10.85
CA LEU A 43 10.08 8.68 -9.52
C LEU A 43 11.22 9.70 -9.52
N HIS A 44 10.88 10.96 -9.76
CA HIS A 44 11.82 12.08 -9.82
C HIS A 44 12.14 12.56 -8.40
N VAL A 45 13.42 12.58 -8.06
CA VAL A 45 13.90 12.94 -6.74
C VAL A 45 14.97 14.01 -6.86
N SER A 46 14.84 15.09 -6.09
CA SER A 46 15.88 16.12 -6.00
C SER A 46 17.18 15.55 -5.43
N SER A 47 18.32 15.92 -6.03
CA SER A 47 19.63 15.55 -5.51
C SER A 47 19.90 16.07 -4.09
N ALA A 48 19.23 17.14 -3.68
CA ALA A 48 19.29 17.67 -2.31
C ALA A 48 18.79 16.67 -1.24
N LEU A 49 17.99 15.66 -1.64
CA LEU A 49 17.48 14.62 -0.74
C LEU A 49 18.44 13.43 -0.56
N LEU A 50 19.48 13.33 -1.37
CA LEU A 50 20.39 12.17 -1.36
C LEU A 50 20.98 11.82 0.00
N PRO A 51 21.39 12.77 0.88
CA PRO A 51 21.97 12.44 2.18
C PRO A 51 21.07 11.58 3.06
N ASP A 52 19.73 11.67 2.91
CA ASP A 52 18.75 10.88 3.66
C ASP A 52 17.61 10.36 2.78
N LEU A 53 17.93 9.97 1.56
CA LEU A 53 16.97 9.61 0.52
C LEU A 53 16.00 8.50 0.94
N LYS A 54 16.51 7.51 1.67
CA LYS A 54 15.69 6.41 2.22
C LYS A 54 14.51 6.92 3.05
N ASN A 55 14.77 7.85 3.97
CA ASN A 55 13.72 8.38 4.83
C ASN A 55 12.77 9.31 4.08
N HIS A 56 13.28 10.07 3.10
CA HIS A 56 12.45 10.91 2.24
C HIS A 56 11.50 10.07 1.36
N ILE A 57 11.99 9.00 0.73
CA ILE A 57 11.14 8.08 -0.06
C ILE A 57 10.12 7.39 0.85
N ARG A 58 10.51 6.95 2.05
CA ARG A 58 9.57 6.35 3.01
C ARG A 58 8.46 7.33 3.41
N ARG A 59 8.81 8.60 3.67
CA ARG A 59 7.82 9.65 3.97
C ARG A 59 6.87 9.85 2.81
N TRP A 60 7.40 9.97 1.59
CA TRP A 60 6.60 10.10 0.37
C TRP A 60 5.61 8.93 0.22
N TYR A 61 6.06 7.68 0.41
CA TYR A 61 5.16 6.52 0.39
C TYR A 61 4.05 6.60 1.44
N ARG A 62 4.36 7.06 2.65
CA ARG A 62 3.35 7.21 3.71
C ARG A 62 2.30 8.25 3.35
N GLU A 63 2.70 9.37 2.77
CA GLU A 63 1.79 10.42 2.32
C GLU A 63 0.90 9.95 1.17
N GLU A 64 1.47 9.30 0.17
CA GLU A 64 0.71 8.73 -0.95
C GLU A 64 -0.21 7.59 -0.48
N ALA A 65 0.26 6.72 0.40
CA ALA A 65 -0.57 5.67 1.01
C ALA A 65 -1.76 6.23 1.77
N HIS A 66 -1.57 7.33 2.52
CA HIS A 66 -2.67 7.98 3.23
C HIS A 66 -3.76 8.45 2.26
N LYS A 67 -3.38 9.14 1.18
CA LYS A 67 -4.32 9.63 0.15
C LYS A 67 -5.08 8.48 -0.51
N GLU A 68 -4.35 7.48 -1.00
CA GLU A 68 -4.93 6.36 -1.75
C GLU A 68 -5.83 5.47 -0.88
N ILE A 69 -5.39 5.13 0.31
CA ILE A 69 -6.15 4.25 1.22
C ILE A 69 -7.36 4.98 1.78
N GLN A 70 -7.23 6.25 2.14
CA GLN A 70 -8.36 7.05 2.61
C GLN A 70 -9.46 7.15 1.54
N ALA A 71 -9.10 7.42 0.29
CA ALA A 71 -10.06 7.49 -0.80
C ALA A 71 -10.80 6.15 -1.00
N ARG A 72 -10.09 5.02 -0.92
CA ARG A 72 -10.69 3.68 -1.00
C ARG A 72 -11.59 3.36 0.19
N CYS A 73 -11.13 3.68 1.40
CA CYS A 73 -11.95 3.52 2.60
C CYS A 73 -13.27 4.29 2.50
N MET A 74 -13.24 5.53 2.03
CA MET A 74 -14.46 6.33 1.81
C MET A 74 -15.38 5.68 0.78
N TRP A 75 -14.83 5.26 -0.36
CA TRP A 75 -15.59 4.58 -1.42
C TRP A 75 -16.30 3.32 -0.93
N PHE A 76 -15.57 2.42 -0.27
CA PHE A 76 -16.13 1.16 0.23
C PHE A 76 -17.01 1.36 1.45
N SER A 77 -16.77 2.37 2.29
CA SER A 77 -17.67 2.74 3.38
C SER A 77 -19.07 3.10 2.89
N MET A 78 -19.16 3.84 1.79
CA MET A 78 -20.45 4.17 1.16
C MET A 78 -21.19 2.93 0.66
N LYS A 79 -20.46 1.92 0.18
CA LYS A 79 -21.05 0.67 -0.33
C LYS A 79 -21.44 -0.31 0.76
N THR A 80 -20.68 -0.36 1.85
CA THR A 80 -20.84 -1.36 2.92
C THR A 80 -21.64 -0.87 4.11
N GLY A 81 -21.76 0.46 4.27
CA GLY A 81 -22.30 1.09 5.47
C GLY A 81 -21.36 1.04 6.69
N HIS A 82 -20.14 0.48 6.54
CA HIS A 82 -19.15 0.43 7.61
C HIS A 82 -18.28 1.68 7.58
N ILE A 83 -18.38 2.50 8.62
CA ILE A 83 -17.63 3.76 8.75
C ILE A 83 -16.51 3.57 9.77
N PRO A 84 -15.24 3.65 9.38
CA PRO A 84 -14.14 3.57 10.32
C PRO A 84 -14.10 4.80 11.23
N THR A 85 -13.72 4.59 12.49
CA THR A 85 -13.56 5.68 13.47
C THR A 85 -12.25 6.45 13.25
N SER A 86 -11.26 5.82 12.64
CA SER A 86 -10.00 6.43 12.25
C SER A 86 -9.31 5.59 11.17
N ILE A 87 -8.44 6.22 10.39
CA ILE A 87 -7.59 5.57 9.40
C ILE A 87 -6.15 6.02 9.65
N ARG A 88 -5.25 5.07 9.89
CA ARG A 88 -3.84 5.34 10.18
C ARG A 88 -2.92 4.56 9.24
N ILE A 89 -1.87 5.22 8.78
CA ILE A 89 -0.80 4.58 8.03
C ILE A 89 0.37 4.26 8.97
N THR A 90 0.79 3.01 8.95
CA THR A 90 1.82 2.46 9.85
C THR A 90 3.04 1.97 9.08
N ASP A 91 4.10 1.66 9.79
CA ASP A 91 5.32 1.02 9.25
C ASP A 91 5.34 -0.51 9.50
N ALA A 92 4.17 -1.12 9.71
CA ALA A 92 4.06 -2.56 9.97
C ALA A 92 4.65 -3.38 8.81
N ARG A 93 5.48 -4.37 9.16
CA ARG A 93 6.14 -5.27 8.19
C ARG A 93 5.51 -6.67 8.14
N GLN A 94 4.78 -7.05 9.19
CA GLN A 94 4.21 -8.40 9.35
C GLN A 94 2.76 -8.50 8.92
N ARG A 95 2.10 -7.37 8.68
CA ARG A 95 0.69 -7.31 8.30
C ARG A 95 0.41 -6.12 7.42
N TRP A 96 -0.56 -6.27 6.52
CA TRP A 96 -0.97 -5.23 5.58
C TRP A 96 -1.98 -4.27 6.16
N GLY A 97 -2.84 -4.76 7.06
CA GLY A 97 -3.85 -3.98 7.75
C GLY A 97 -4.25 -4.59 9.09
N SER A 98 -5.03 -3.85 9.85
CA SER A 98 -5.70 -4.30 11.07
C SER A 98 -6.90 -3.43 11.39
N CYS A 99 -7.87 -4.00 12.12
CA CYS A 99 -9.02 -3.27 12.64
C CYS A 99 -9.02 -3.38 14.16
N THR A 100 -9.14 -2.24 14.85
CA THR A 100 -9.32 -2.22 16.31
C THR A 100 -10.76 -2.55 16.68
N HIS A 101 -11.01 -3.00 17.91
CA HIS A 101 -12.36 -3.25 18.39
C HIS A 101 -13.25 -2.00 18.44
N LYS A 102 -12.65 -0.80 18.39
CA LYS A 102 -13.35 0.50 18.29
C LYS A 102 -13.60 0.93 16.84
N GLY A 103 -13.28 0.11 15.84
CA GLY A 103 -13.49 0.40 14.42
C GLY A 103 -12.41 1.30 13.80
N GLY A 104 -11.27 1.46 14.44
CA GLY A 104 -10.12 2.15 13.84
C GLY A 104 -9.36 1.22 12.90
N LEU A 105 -9.02 1.69 11.70
CA LEU A 105 -8.28 0.93 10.71
C LEU A 105 -6.83 1.39 10.64
N ASN A 106 -5.92 0.43 10.54
CA ASN A 106 -4.49 0.66 10.35
C ASN A 106 -4.04 -0.05 9.08
N PHE A 107 -3.19 0.58 8.28
CA PHE A 107 -2.63 -0.01 7.05
C PHE A 107 -1.14 0.25 6.97
N SER A 108 -0.39 -0.75 6.52
CA SER A 108 1.02 -0.54 6.18
C SER A 108 1.15 0.34 4.94
N TRP A 109 2.05 1.32 4.97
CA TRP A 109 2.34 2.13 3.77
C TRP A 109 2.84 1.28 2.59
N ARG A 110 3.42 0.10 2.88
CA ARG A 110 3.90 -0.82 1.84
C ARG A 110 2.79 -1.36 0.96
N LEU A 111 1.56 -1.34 1.45
CA LEU A 111 0.40 -1.83 0.71
C LEU A 111 0.20 -1.11 -0.63
N VAL A 112 0.51 0.19 -0.74
CA VAL A 112 0.32 0.93 -2.01
C VAL A 112 1.31 0.57 -3.10
N GLN A 113 2.27 -0.31 -2.85
CA GLN A 113 3.10 -0.92 -3.88
C GLN A 113 2.34 -1.99 -4.67
N ALA A 114 1.32 -2.62 -4.06
CA ALA A 114 0.48 -3.62 -4.69
C ALA A 114 -0.44 -3.01 -5.77
N PRO A 115 -0.92 -3.83 -6.71
CA PRO A 115 -1.95 -3.41 -7.66
C PRO A 115 -3.21 -2.85 -6.97
N PRO A 116 -3.96 -1.93 -7.62
CA PRO A 116 -5.12 -1.28 -7.03
C PRO A 116 -6.18 -2.24 -6.49
N ASP A 117 -6.45 -3.33 -7.20
CA ASP A 117 -7.43 -4.34 -6.80
C ASP A 117 -6.99 -5.13 -5.54
N ILE A 118 -5.69 -5.25 -5.32
CA ILE A 118 -5.13 -5.86 -4.11
C ILE A 118 -5.24 -4.89 -2.92
N VAL A 119 -4.98 -3.60 -3.14
CA VAL A 119 -5.21 -2.57 -2.13
C VAL A 119 -6.69 -2.55 -1.71
N ASP A 120 -7.60 -2.60 -2.68
CA ASP A 120 -9.04 -2.69 -2.44
C ASP A 120 -9.42 -3.89 -1.58
N TYR A 121 -8.82 -5.06 -1.84
CA TYR A 121 -9.07 -6.26 -1.05
C TYR A 121 -8.69 -6.07 0.43
N VAL A 122 -7.53 -5.52 0.72
CA VAL A 122 -7.10 -5.29 2.12
C VAL A 122 -8.00 -4.25 2.79
N VAL A 123 -8.37 -3.17 2.08
CA VAL A 123 -9.30 -2.17 2.61
C VAL A 123 -10.65 -2.78 2.95
N VAL A 124 -11.24 -3.58 2.06
CA VAL A 124 -12.52 -4.27 2.30
C VAL A 124 -12.41 -5.26 3.46
N HIS A 125 -11.32 -6.02 3.52
CA HIS A 125 -11.03 -6.96 4.60
C HIS A 125 -11.11 -6.27 5.97
N GLU A 126 -10.44 -5.14 6.13
CA GLU A 126 -10.41 -4.39 7.39
C GLU A 126 -11.75 -3.69 7.68
N LEU A 127 -12.44 -3.18 6.66
CA LEU A 127 -13.78 -2.60 6.84
C LEU A 127 -14.80 -3.63 7.34
N VAL A 128 -14.79 -4.84 6.79
CA VAL A 128 -15.70 -5.91 7.21
C VAL A 128 -15.45 -6.32 8.68
N HIS A 129 -14.21 -6.24 9.15
CA HIS A 129 -13.89 -6.47 10.56
C HIS A 129 -14.58 -5.52 11.53
N ILE A 130 -15.04 -4.36 11.11
CA ILE A 130 -15.82 -3.44 11.95
C ILE A 130 -17.08 -4.13 12.48
N SER A 131 -17.73 -4.97 11.67
CA SER A 131 -18.95 -5.71 12.07
C SER A 131 -18.72 -7.20 12.34
N GLN A 132 -17.64 -7.77 11.82
CA GLN A 132 -17.30 -9.18 11.96
C GLN A 132 -15.83 -9.31 12.41
N PRO A 133 -15.56 -9.31 13.73
CA PRO A 133 -14.19 -9.31 14.26
C PRO A 133 -13.38 -10.56 13.94
N ASP A 134 -14.04 -11.69 13.74
CA ASP A 134 -13.40 -12.96 13.41
C ASP A 134 -13.45 -13.26 11.91
N HIS A 135 -12.65 -14.23 11.45
CA HIS A 135 -12.66 -14.74 10.09
C HIS A 135 -13.64 -15.91 9.92
N SER A 136 -14.84 -15.77 10.49
CA SER A 136 -15.93 -16.73 10.37
C SER A 136 -16.48 -16.81 8.93
N ARG A 137 -17.37 -17.77 8.70
CA ARG A 137 -18.10 -17.87 7.42
C ARG A 137 -18.87 -16.59 7.09
N LYS A 138 -19.43 -15.92 8.12
CA LYS A 138 -20.12 -14.62 7.94
C LYS A 138 -19.19 -13.54 7.44
N PHE A 139 -17.95 -13.47 7.96
CA PHE A 139 -16.93 -12.55 7.50
C PHE A 139 -16.65 -12.75 5.99
N TRP A 140 -16.30 -13.95 5.58
CA TRP A 140 -15.95 -14.23 4.19
C TRP A 140 -17.14 -14.09 3.23
N ASN A 141 -18.36 -14.37 3.67
CA ASN A 141 -19.56 -14.10 2.87
C ASN A 141 -19.71 -12.59 2.59
N LYS A 142 -19.51 -11.73 3.59
CA LYS A 142 -19.54 -10.27 3.39
C LYS A 142 -18.44 -9.79 2.47
N VAL A 143 -17.23 -10.28 2.62
CA VAL A 143 -16.11 -9.94 1.70
C VAL A 143 -16.48 -10.34 0.27
N ARG A 144 -17.03 -11.54 0.06
CA ARG A 144 -17.44 -12.04 -1.25
C ARG A 144 -18.57 -11.21 -1.88
N GLU A 145 -19.52 -10.72 -1.11
CA GLU A 145 -20.58 -9.83 -1.61
C GLU A 145 -20.01 -8.54 -2.20
N ILE A 146 -18.95 -8.00 -1.61
CA ILE A 146 -18.31 -6.75 -2.05
C ILE A 146 -17.31 -7.01 -3.18
N LEU A 147 -16.49 -8.05 -3.02
CA LEU A 147 -15.42 -8.46 -3.94
C LEU A 147 -15.59 -9.95 -4.26
N PRO A 148 -16.36 -10.34 -5.28
CA PRO A 148 -16.60 -11.75 -5.63
C PRO A 148 -15.32 -12.53 -5.93
N ASP A 149 -14.27 -11.87 -6.41
CA ASP A 149 -12.96 -12.42 -6.75
C ASP A 149 -11.92 -12.31 -5.61
N TYR A 150 -12.36 -12.13 -4.36
CA TYR A 150 -11.45 -11.90 -3.24
C TYR A 150 -10.40 -13.01 -3.04
N GLU A 151 -10.73 -14.26 -3.38
CA GLU A 151 -9.79 -15.39 -3.23
C GLU A 151 -8.59 -15.24 -4.16
N ARG A 152 -8.79 -14.77 -5.39
CA ARG A 152 -7.71 -14.43 -6.33
C ARG A 152 -6.81 -13.33 -5.77
N ARG A 153 -7.41 -12.27 -5.23
CA ARG A 153 -6.67 -11.13 -4.67
C ARG A 153 -5.88 -11.53 -3.43
N ARG A 154 -6.49 -12.31 -2.55
CA ARG A 154 -5.84 -12.88 -1.35
C ARG A 154 -4.65 -13.77 -1.72
N LYS A 155 -4.82 -14.64 -2.73
CA LYS A 155 -3.76 -15.51 -3.25
C LYS A 155 -2.60 -14.69 -3.80
N TRP A 156 -2.90 -13.68 -4.62
CA TRP A 156 -1.88 -12.79 -5.17
C TRP A 156 -1.04 -12.15 -4.06
N LEU A 157 -1.67 -11.59 -3.07
CA LEU A 157 -1.00 -10.92 -1.94
C LEU A 157 -0.05 -11.86 -1.20
N ARG A 158 -0.48 -13.08 -0.93
CA ARG A 158 0.34 -14.10 -0.28
C ARG A 158 1.55 -14.52 -1.13
N GLU A 159 1.37 -14.65 -2.43
CA GLU A 159 2.43 -15.08 -3.35
C GLU A 159 3.44 -13.97 -3.65
N ASN A 160 3.03 -12.70 -3.55
CA ASN A 160 3.84 -11.54 -3.92
C ASN A 160 4.29 -10.68 -2.72
N GLU A 161 4.02 -11.09 -1.50
CA GLU A 161 4.33 -10.26 -0.32
C GLU A 161 5.81 -9.88 -0.21
N ARG A 162 6.72 -10.71 -0.71
CA ARG A 162 8.17 -10.43 -0.71
C ARG A 162 8.55 -9.26 -1.62
N LEU A 163 7.78 -9.04 -2.69
CA LEU A 163 8.01 -7.93 -3.62
C LEU A 163 7.69 -6.56 -2.99
N LEU A 164 6.81 -6.57 -1.99
CA LEU A 164 6.26 -5.36 -1.36
C LEU A 164 6.99 -5.00 -0.05
N LYS A 165 7.97 -5.79 0.35
CA LYS A 165 8.76 -5.54 1.57
C LYS A 165 10.04 -4.80 1.18
N ILE A 166 10.07 -3.50 1.43
CA ILE A 166 11.27 -2.66 1.28
C ILE A 166 11.98 -2.54 2.62
#